data_a2c4444a9c1fe76740761855a7f68ea1
#
_entry.id   a2c4444a9c1fe76740761855a7f68ea1
#
_cell.length_a   1.000
_cell.length_b   1.000
_cell.length_c   1.000
_cell.angle_alpha   90.00
_cell.angle_beta   90.00
_cell.angle_gamma   90.00
#
_symmetry.space_group_name_H-M   'P 1'
#
loop_
_entity.id
_entity.type
_entity.pdbx_description
1 polymer ?
#
loop_
_entity_poly.entity_id
_entity_poly.type
_entity_poly.pdbx_seq_one_letter_code
_entity_poly.pdbx_strand_id
1 'polypeptide(L)'
;MEEASSFCNESTNKGIRALYGITDGKAVGTIVEKMFKLYLAQKYDFDMGNSGSGVDLPDIDINTDIKVSSVRQPQSSSPYRDAKQKVFGLGYNLLLFVYQKKDINNEQKAYLEWKDCVFIEQEYTSDFTLTFDLINAKKMGATLEDIVSILKCKNIPGEESTLKSIANEILEKDIKQGQITISNALQWRLNYGRIVRYGSLCQERGVNKLI
;
A
#
# COMPACT_ATOMS: atom_id res chain seq x y z
N MET A 1 -2.15 14.89 -1.88
CA MET A 1 -3.00 14.17 -2.85
C MET A 1 -3.04 14.87 -4.20
N GLU A 2 -3.29 16.17 -4.25
CA GLU A 2 -3.30 16.96 -5.51
C GLU A 2 -2.03 16.82 -6.33
N GLU A 3 -0.86 16.84 -5.68
CA GLU A 3 0.43 16.70 -6.36
C GLU A 3 0.61 15.34 -7.05
N ALA A 4 0.05 14.27 -6.49
CA ALA A 4 0.12 12.95 -7.12
C ALA A 4 -0.74 12.89 -8.40
N SER A 5 -1.93 13.48 -8.37
CA SER A 5 -2.79 13.62 -9.56
C SER A 5 -2.11 14.49 -10.63
N SER A 6 -1.56 15.65 -10.22
CA SER A 6 -0.82 16.55 -11.12
C SER A 6 0.39 15.87 -11.75
N PHE A 7 1.17 15.13 -10.95
CA PHE A 7 2.31 14.34 -11.45
C PHE A 7 1.87 13.30 -12.50
N CYS A 8 0.79 12.57 -12.26
CA CYS A 8 0.24 11.64 -13.25
C CYS A 8 -0.11 12.35 -14.56
N ASN A 9 -0.82 13.46 -14.49
CA ASN A 9 -1.23 14.23 -15.66
C ASN A 9 -0.01 14.79 -16.43
N GLU A 10 0.97 15.35 -15.73
CA GLU A 10 2.16 15.92 -16.35
C GLU A 10 3.14 14.88 -16.90
N SER A 11 3.21 13.69 -16.30
CA SER A 11 4.11 12.62 -16.74
C SER A 11 3.49 11.70 -17.80
N THR A 12 2.17 11.72 -17.97
CA THR A 12 1.48 11.05 -19.07
C THR A 12 2.03 11.58 -20.40
N ASN A 13 2.28 10.70 -21.35
CA ASN A 13 2.86 11.02 -22.67
C ASN A 13 4.32 11.53 -22.64
N LYS A 14 4.99 11.58 -21.50
CA LYS A 14 6.45 11.83 -21.44
C LYS A 14 7.22 10.54 -21.68
N GLY A 15 7.99 10.50 -22.75
CA GLY A 15 8.88 9.36 -23.06
C GLY A 15 10.09 9.32 -22.12
N ILE A 16 10.26 8.21 -21.38
CA ILE A 16 11.29 8.04 -20.36
C ILE A 16 12.34 7.06 -20.88
N ARG A 17 13.53 7.54 -21.22
CA ARG A 17 14.64 6.70 -21.73
C ARG A 17 15.10 5.68 -20.69
N ALA A 18 15.17 6.08 -19.41
CA ALA A 18 15.63 5.22 -18.33
C ALA A 18 14.73 3.99 -18.09
N LEU A 19 13.50 3.99 -18.60
CA LEU A 19 12.55 2.87 -18.49
C LEU A 19 12.53 1.97 -19.73
N TYR A 20 13.16 2.37 -20.84
CA TYR A 20 13.14 1.58 -22.07
C TYR A 20 13.79 0.21 -21.88
N GLY A 21 13.11 -0.86 -22.30
CA GLY A 21 13.55 -2.23 -22.16
C GLY A 21 13.49 -2.81 -20.73
N ILE A 22 13.18 -2.03 -19.71
CA ILE A 22 13.06 -2.53 -18.34
C ILE A 22 11.74 -3.28 -18.18
N THR A 23 11.83 -4.56 -17.78
CA THR A 23 10.67 -5.42 -17.50
C THR A 23 10.48 -5.68 -16.00
N ASP A 24 11.49 -5.42 -15.18
CA ASP A 24 11.43 -5.59 -13.73
C ASP A 24 10.62 -4.49 -13.06
N GLY A 25 9.55 -4.87 -12.37
CA GLY A 25 8.64 -3.96 -11.68
C GLY A 25 9.31 -3.16 -10.55
N LYS A 26 10.32 -3.73 -9.87
CA LYS A 26 11.07 -3.04 -8.82
C LYS A 26 11.89 -1.89 -9.41
N ALA A 27 12.57 -2.14 -10.52
CA ALA A 27 13.36 -1.12 -11.21
C ALA A 27 12.47 0.02 -11.73
N VAL A 28 11.31 -0.30 -12.32
CA VAL A 28 10.31 0.70 -12.71
C VAL A 28 9.86 1.51 -11.50
N GLY A 29 9.55 0.83 -10.39
CA GLY A 29 9.11 1.45 -9.14
C GLY A 29 10.12 2.48 -8.63
N THR A 30 11.38 2.10 -8.52
CA THR A 30 12.47 2.99 -8.05
C THR A 30 12.62 4.25 -8.93
N ILE A 31 12.49 4.11 -10.26
CA ILE A 31 12.59 5.25 -11.16
C ILE A 31 11.39 6.19 -10.98
N VAL A 32 10.18 5.67 -10.91
CA VAL A 32 8.96 6.46 -10.72
C VAL A 32 8.95 7.16 -9.37
N GLU A 33 9.29 6.45 -8.30
CA GLU A 33 9.43 7.01 -6.95
C GLU A 33 10.39 8.20 -6.95
N LYS A 34 11.59 8.02 -7.53
CA LYS A 34 12.57 9.10 -7.66
C LYS A 34 12.03 10.28 -8.48
N MET A 35 11.33 10.02 -9.58
CA MET A 35 10.72 11.07 -10.40
C MET A 35 9.68 11.86 -9.60
N PHE A 36 8.83 11.19 -8.83
CA PHE A 36 7.82 11.85 -8.02
C PHE A 36 8.44 12.65 -6.87
N LYS A 37 9.44 12.11 -6.16
CA LYS A 37 10.19 12.84 -5.12
C LYS A 37 10.87 14.10 -5.69
N LEU A 38 11.49 14.01 -6.88
CA LEU A 38 12.07 15.17 -7.55
C LEU A 38 11.02 16.19 -7.99
N TYR A 39 9.84 15.75 -8.43
CA TYR A 39 8.72 16.61 -8.75
C TYR A 39 8.23 17.39 -7.51
N LEU A 40 8.12 16.73 -6.37
CA LEU A 40 7.77 17.39 -5.11
C LEU A 40 8.84 18.37 -4.64
N ALA A 41 10.13 18.02 -4.75
CA ALA A 41 11.25 18.88 -4.35
C ALA A 41 11.39 20.18 -5.14
N GLN A 42 10.74 20.30 -6.31
CA GLN A 42 10.66 21.56 -7.04
C GLN A 42 9.70 22.57 -6.41
N LYS A 43 8.80 22.11 -5.55
CA LYS A 43 7.69 22.89 -4.99
C LYS A 43 7.74 23.00 -3.46
N TYR A 44 8.33 22.01 -2.81
CA TYR A 44 8.29 21.85 -1.35
C TYR A 44 9.67 21.50 -0.80
N ASP A 45 9.94 21.98 0.40
CA ASP A 45 11.06 21.51 1.22
C ASP A 45 10.51 20.43 2.18
N PHE A 46 11.02 19.18 2.09
CA PHE A 46 10.58 18.04 2.86
C PHE A 46 11.69 16.99 3.00
N ASP A 47 11.58 16.13 4.00
CA ASP A 47 12.48 14.97 4.14
C ASP A 47 12.16 13.91 3.08
N MET A 48 13.10 13.72 2.14
CA MET A 48 12.96 12.72 1.08
C MET A 48 13.06 11.27 1.58
N GLY A 49 13.19 11.06 2.87
CA GLY A 49 13.41 9.74 3.43
C GLY A 49 14.64 9.03 2.87
N ASN A 50 15.16 8.10 3.61
CA ASN A 50 16.21 7.21 3.14
C ASN A 50 15.78 5.75 3.30
N SER A 51 16.53 4.83 2.71
CA SER A 51 16.22 3.39 2.78
C SER A 51 16.19 2.83 4.22
N GLY A 52 16.75 3.56 5.19
CA GLY A 52 16.73 3.19 6.62
C GLY A 52 15.46 3.65 7.35
N SER A 53 14.78 4.72 6.89
CA SER A 53 13.54 5.20 7.50
C SER A 53 12.35 4.27 7.23
N GLY A 54 12.42 3.51 6.14
CA GLY A 54 11.43 2.50 5.75
C GLY A 54 10.07 3.08 5.34
N VAL A 55 9.99 4.41 5.18
CA VAL A 55 8.87 5.16 4.62
C VAL A 55 9.47 6.23 3.71
N ASP A 56 8.87 6.44 2.55
CA ASP A 56 9.43 7.31 1.51
C ASP A 56 9.31 8.80 1.82
N LEU A 57 8.24 9.20 2.48
CA LEU A 57 7.95 10.56 2.92
C LEU A 57 7.66 10.52 4.42
N PRO A 58 8.71 10.57 5.28
CA PRO A 58 8.60 10.26 6.70
C PRO A 58 8.10 11.42 7.57
N ASP A 59 7.95 12.62 7.03
CA ASP A 59 7.43 13.77 7.77
C ASP A 59 6.11 13.41 8.47
N ILE A 60 5.97 13.78 9.73
CA ILE A 60 4.89 13.33 10.62
C ILE A 60 3.49 13.62 10.05
N ASP A 61 3.34 14.75 9.36
CA ASP A 61 2.08 15.16 8.74
C ASP A 61 1.79 14.44 7.42
N ILE A 62 2.81 13.80 6.82
CA ILE A 62 2.71 13.10 5.55
C ILE A 62 2.73 11.59 5.75
N ASN A 63 3.73 11.08 6.45
CA ASN A 63 3.94 9.68 6.82
C ASN A 63 3.45 8.70 5.74
N THR A 64 3.98 8.84 4.52
CA THR A 64 3.47 8.14 3.34
C THR A 64 4.56 7.35 2.65
N ASP A 65 4.27 6.09 2.38
CA ASP A 65 5.12 5.20 1.59
C ASP A 65 4.59 5.11 0.15
N ILE A 66 5.49 5.26 -0.83
CA ILE A 66 5.14 5.26 -2.26
C ILE A 66 5.25 3.84 -2.81
N LYS A 67 4.20 3.39 -3.44
CA LYS A 67 4.17 2.10 -4.13
C LYS A 67 3.83 2.29 -5.60
N VAL A 68 4.61 1.63 -6.45
CA VAL A 68 4.43 1.68 -7.91
C VAL A 68 4.24 0.27 -8.42
N SER A 69 3.19 0.03 -9.15
CA SER A 69 2.83 -1.31 -9.58
C SER A 69 2.23 -1.35 -10.99
N SER A 70 2.49 -2.45 -11.70
CA SER A 70 1.85 -2.67 -13.00
C SER A 70 0.38 -3.04 -12.80
N VAL A 71 -0.49 -2.57 -13.69
CA VAL A 71 -1.91 -2.94 -13.70
C VAL A 71 -2.13 -4.45 -13.91
N ARG A 72 -1.18 -5.13 -14.58
CA ARG A 72 -1.26 -6.59 -14.82
C ARG A 72 -1.09 -7.40 -13.55
N GLN A 73 -0.28 -6.92 -12.62
CA GLN A 73 0.00 -7.58 -11.34
C GLN A 73 0.15 -6.50 -10.27
N PRO A 74 -0.97 -5.94 -9.77
CA PRO A 74 -0.97 -4.82 -8.85
C PRO A 74 -0.59 -5.28 -7.44
N GLN A 75 0.72 -5.46 -7.22
CA GLN A 75 1.29 -5.88 -5.94
C GLN A 75 2.68 -5.29 -5.72
N SER A 76 3.07 -5.18 -4.44
CA SER A 76 4.42 -4.81 -4.03
C SER A 76 4.89 -5.66 -2.85
N SER A 77 6.19 -5.63 -2.57
CA SER A 77 6.75 -6.23 -1.35
C SER A 77 6.69 -5.21 -0.21
N SER A 78 6.47 -5.70 1.00
CA SER A 78 6.62 -4.94 2.24
C SER A 78 7.43 -5.76 3.24
N PRO A 79 8.40 -5.15 3.95
CA PRO A 79 9.08 -5.87 5.03
C PRO A 79 8.09 -6.19 6.15
N TYR A 80 8.18 -7.39 6.67
CA TYR A 80 7.49 -7.74 7.91
C TYR A 80 8.17 -7.03 9.08
N ARG A 81 7.40 -6.29 9.86
CA ARG A 81 7.88 -5.62 11.07
C ARG A 81 7.17 -6.13 12.32
N ASP A 82 5.83 -6.24 12.26
CA ASP A 82 4.99 -6.65 13.37
C ASP A 82 3.73 -7.35 12.85
N ALA A 83 3.34 -8.44 13.51
CA ALA A 83 2.10 -9.16 13.23
C ALA A 83 0.85 -8.27 13.33
N LYS A 84 0.87 -7.27 14.22
CA LYS A 84 -0.19 -6.28 14.41
C LYS A 84 -0.52 -5.48 13.16
N GLN A 85 0.45 -5.28 12.25
CA GLN A 85 0.24 -4.52 11.02
C GLN A 85 -0.86 -5.10 10.13
N LYS A 86 -1.08 -6.42 10.16
CA LYS A 86 -2.19 -7.02 9.43
C LYS A 86 -3.56 -6.65 9.96
N VAL A 87 -3.64 -6.31 11.24
CA VAL A 87 -4.89 -5.97 11.94
C VAL A 87 -5.13 -4.47 11.99
N PHE A 88 -4.09 -3.72 12.37
CA PHE A 88 -4.23 -2.29 12.70
C PHE A 88 -3.67 -1.35 11.60
N GLY A 89 -3.17 -1.91 10.50
CA GLY A 89 -2.54 -1.16 9.41
C GLY A 89 -1.03 -1.09 9.52
N LEU A 90 -0.40 -0.69 8.41
CA LEU A 90 1.05 -0.68 8.26
C LEU A 90 1.77 0.37 9.13
N GLY A 91 1.03 1.32 9.71
CA GLY A 91 1.57 2.42 10.50
C GLY A 91 1.95 3.65 9.67
N TYR A 92 1.66 3.65 8.38
CA TYR A 92 1.85 4.74 7.44
C TYR A 92 0.80 4.70 6.32
N ASN A 93 0.60 5.84 5.67
CA ASN A 93 -0.25 5.93 4.50
C ASN A 93 0.42 5.28 3.29
N LEU A 94 -0.36 4.83 2.32
CA LEU A 94 0.15 4.33 1.04
C LEU A 94 -0.29 5.26 -0.10
N LEU A 95 0.68 5.69 -0.91
CA LEU A 95 0.41 6.33 -2.20
C LEU A 95 0.76 5.33 -3.30
N LEU A 96 -0.27 4.81 -3.95
CA LEU A 96 -0.16 3.78 -4.98
C LEU A 96 -0.29 4.38 -6.37
N PHE A 97 0.75 4.23 -7.19
CA PHE A 97 0.73 4.49 -8.62
C PHE A 97 0.58 3.19 -9.40
N VAL A 98 -0.45 3.08 -10.23
CA VAL A 98 -0.70 1.91 -11.07
C VAL A 98 -0.50 2.27 -12.53
N TYR A 99 0.44 1.62 -13.19
CA TYR A 99 0.83 1.94 -14.55
C TYR A 99 0.61 0.79 -15.53
N GLN A 100 0.45 1.17 -16.80
CA GLN A 100 0.68 0.32 -17.95
C GLN A 100 1.86 0.89 -18.74
N LYS A 101 2.92 0.10 -18.92
CA LYS A 101 4.14 0.52 -19.63
C LYS A 101 4.08 0.07 -21.08
N LYS A 102 4.52 0.95 -21.98
CA LYS A 102 4.70 0.68 -23.41
C LYS A 102 6.07 1.18 -23.87
N ASP A 103 6.87 0.30 -24.47
CA ASP A 103 8.14 0.66 -25.10
C ASP A 103 7.93 1.04 -26.56
N ILE A 104 8.57 2.12 -26.99
CA ILE A 104 8.57 2.60 -28.37
C ILE A 104 9.97 2.48 -28.93
N ASN A 105 10.20 1.47 -29.77
CA ASN A 105 11.53 1.06 -30.23
C ASN A 105 12.25 2.13 -31.04
N ASN A 106 11.54 2.82 -31.94
CA ASN A 106 12.13 3.86 -32.77
C ASN A 106 12.56 5.10 -31.99
N GLU A 107 12.01 5.32 -30.79
CA GLU A 107 12.37 6.44 -29.91
C GLU A 107 13.35 6.02 -28.80
N GLN A 108 13.54 4.73 -28.57
CA GLN A 108 14.31 4.18 -27.44
C GLN A 108 13.79 4.74 -26.09
N LYS A 109 12.46 4.81 -25.95
CA LYS A 109 11.76 5.34 -24.76
C LYS A 109 10.62 4.43 -24.34
N ALA A 110 10.32 4.46 -23.06
CA ALA A 110 9.10 3.89 -22.51
C ALA A 110 8.11 5.00 -22.13
N TYR A 111 6.85 4.71 -22.27
CA TYR A 111 5.74 5.56 -21.86
C TYR A 111 4.97 4.86 -20.76
N LEU A 112 4.61 5.59 -19.71
CA LEU A 112 3.74 5.13 -18.64
C LEU A 112 2.35 5.76 -18.85
N GLU A 113 1.37 4.90 -19.03
CA GLU A 113 -0.04 5.27 -18.96
C GLU A 113 -0.50 4.97 -17.53
N TRP A 114 -0.88 5.99 -16.78
CA TRP A 114 -1.41 5.81 -15.44
C TRP A 114 -2.83 5.26 -15.52
N LYS A 115 -3.05 4.12 -14.89
CA LYS A 115 -4.35 3.45 -14.84
C LYS A 115 -5.09 3.73 -13.56
N ASP A 116 -4.34 4.07 -12.52
CA ASP A 116 -4.86 4.48 -11.23
C ASP A 116 -3.79 5.21 -10.42
N CYS A 117 -4.22 6.12 -9.57
CA CYS A 117 -3.43 6.72 -8.51
C CYS A 117 -4.31 6.78 -7.26
N VAL A 118 -3.90 6.11 -6.19
CA VAL A 118 -4.75 5.93 -5.01
C VAL A 118 -3.97 6.25 -3.75
N PHE A 119 -4.57 7.06 -2.88
CA PHE A 119 -4.09 7.28 -1.53
C PHE A 119 -4.91 6.45 -0.55
N ILE A 120 -4.22 5.69 0.31
CA ILE A 120 -4.83 4.84 1.33
C ILE A 120 -4.34 5.33 2.68
N GLU A 121 -5.27 5.76 3.52
CA GLU A 121 -4.98 6.20 4.87
C GLU A 121 -4.47 5.04 5.73
N GLN A 122 -3.53 5.31 6.63
CA GLN A 122 -2.81 4.29 7.40
C GLN A 122 -3.71 3.29 8.12
N GLU A 123 -4.84 3.74 8.67
CA GLU A 123 -5.79 2.88 9.40
C GLU A 123 -6.47 1.84 8.50
N TYR A 124 -6.47 2.07 7.19
CA TYR A 124 -7.09 1.20 6.18
C TYR A 124 -6.07 0.37 5.40
N THR A 125 -4.78 0.46 5.75
CA THR A 125 -3.70 -0.35 5.14
C THR A 125 -3.57 -1.76 5.73
N SER A 126 -4.51 -2.19 6.57
CA SER A 126 -4.59 -3.55 7.13
C SER A 126 -5.14 -4.57 6.11
N ASP A 127 -5.07 -5.87 6.47
CA ASP A 127 -5.57 -6.95 5.63
C ASP A 127 -7.10 -6.99 5.59
N PHE A 128 -7.66 -6.99 4.39
CA PHE A 128 -9.10 -6.95 4.18
C PHE A 128 -9.82 -8.16 4.77
N THR A 129 -9.35 -9.37 4.46
CA THR A 129 -10.06 -10.59 4.87
C THR A 129 -9.96 -10.83 6.37
N LEU A 130 -8.78 -10.58 6.94
CA LEU A 130 -8.57 -10.72 8.38
C LEU A 130 -9.45 -9.73 9.15
N THR A 131 -9.40 -8.44 8.80
CA THR A 131 -10.17 -7.41 9.52
C THR A 131 -11.68 -7.59 9.33
N PHE A 132 -12.14 -8.07 8.18
CA PHE A 132 -13.54 -8.41 7.96
C PHE A 132 -14.01 -9.49 8.95
N ASP A 133 -13.25 -10.58 9.07
CA ASP A 133 -13.59 -11.68 9.98
C ASP A 133 -13.55 -11.22 11.44
N LEU A 134 -12.53 -10.46 11.85
CA LEU A 134 -12.39 -9.94 13.20
C LEU A 134 -13.52 -8.96 13.59
N ILE A 135 -13.87 -8.04 12.70
CA ILE A 135 -14.97 -7.09 12.94
C ILE A 135 -16.30 -7.83 13.10
N ASN A 136 -16.56 -8.82 12.27
CA ASN A 136 -17.79 -9.61 12.37
C ASN A 136 -17.81 -10.45 13.65
N ALA A 137 -16.71 -11.09 14.03
CA ALA A 137 -16.59 -11.85 15.26
C ALA A 137 -16.86 -10.96 16.50
N LYS A 138 -16.27 -9.75 16.54
CA LYS A 138 -16.53 -8.78 17.62
C LYS A 138 -18.01 -8.40 17.71
N LYS A 139 -18.67 -8.14 16.57
CA LYS A 139 -20.10 -7.82 16.54
C LYS A 139 -20.98 -8.94 17.06
N MET A 140 -20.51 -10.20 16.94
CA MET A 140 -21.19 -11.39 17.45
C MET A 140 -20.85 -11.71 18.92
N GLY A 141 -20.03 -10.87 19.58
CA GLY A 141 -19.65 -11.07 20.97
C GLY A 141 -18.53 -12.12 21.17
N ALA A 142 -17.61 -12.24 20.19
CA ALA A 142 -16.49 -13.17 20.26
C ALA A 142 -15.66 -13.00 21.54
N THR A 143 -15.26 -14.12 22.12
CA THR A 143 -14.35 -14.19 23.27
C THR A 143 -12.90 -14.00 22.86
N LEU A 144 -12.00 -13.90 23.83
CA LEU A 144 -10.55 -13.87 23.59
C LEU A 144 -10.08 -15.10 22.80
N GLU A 145 -10.56 -16.28 23.18
CA GLU A 145 -10.23 -17.55 22.56
C GLU A 145 -10.70 -17.64 21.12
N ASP A 146 -11.87 -17.08 20.82
CA ASP A 146 -12.40 -17.00 19.46
C ASP A 146 -11.50 -16.12 18.57
N ILE A 147 -11.10 -14.95 19.06
CA ILE A 147 -10.18 -14.06 18.33
C ILE A 147 -8.82 -14.72 18.12
N VAL A 148 -8.24 -15.35 19.15
CA VAL A 148 -6.97 -16.11 19.02
C VAL A 148 -7.10 -17.21 17.97
N SER A 149 -8.24 -17.92 17.94
CA SER A 149 -8.50 -18.96 16.94
C SER A 149 -8.52 -18.39 15.51
N ILE A 150 -9.16 -17.23 15.30
CA ILE A 150 -9.15 -16.55 14.00
C ILE A 150 -7.72 -16.17 13.61
N LEU A 151 -6.92 -15.59 14.51
CA LEU A 151 -5.53 -15.22 14.24
C LEU A 151 -4.69 -16.43 13.83
N LYS A 152 -4.86 -17.58 14.53
CA LYS A 152 -4.18 -18.85 14.19
C LYS A 152 -4.62 -19.37 12.81
N CYS A 153 -5.91 -19.40 12.53
CA CYS A 153 -6.45 -19.83 11.23
C CYS A 153 -5.95 -18.96 10.07
N LYS A 154 -5.71 -17.68 10.29
CA LYS A 154 -5.14 -16.74 9.31
C LYS A 154 -3.61 -16.76 9.27
N ASN A 155 -2.97 -17.69 10.00
CA ASN A 155 -1.51 -17.83 10.08
C ASN A 155 -0.82 -16.51 10.44
N ILE A 156 -1.36 -15.79 11.43
CA ILE A 156 -0.68 -14.61 11.97
C ILE A 156 0.54 -15.12 12.75
N PRO A 157 1.76 -14.61 12.40
CA PRO A 157 2.97 -15.08 13.04
C PRO A 157 3.05 -14.59 14.49
N GLY A 158 3.44 -15.48 15.39
CA GLY A 158 3.62 -15.18 16.81
C GLY A 158 3.39 -16.41 17.69
N GLU A 159 4.00 -16.38 18.86
CA GLU A 159 3.71 -17.34 19.92
C GLU A 159 2.32 -17.07 20.53
N GLU A 160 1.81 -18.01 21.30
CA GLU A 160 0.47 -17.91 21.89
C GLU A 160 0.29 -16.66 22.76
N SER A 161 1.31 -16.28 23.51
CA SER A 161 1.32 -15.04 24.32
C SER A 161 1.17 -13.80 23.47
N THR A 162 1.87 -13.74 22.33
CA THR A 162 1.76 -12.64 21.36
C THR A 162 0.37 -12.59 20.74
N LEU A 163 -0.18 -13.74 20.32
CA LEU A 163 -1.52 -13.79 19.73
C LEU A 163 -2.60 -13.39 20.77
N LYS A 164 -2.46 -13.78 22.03
CA LYS A 164 -3.35 -13.33 23.11
C LYS A 164 -3.26 -11.83 23.35
N SER A 165 -2.04 -11.26 23.32
CA SER A 165 -1.85 -9.81 23.43
C SER A 165 -2.53 -9.05 22.29
N ILE A 166 -2.38 -9.53 21.05
CA ILE A 166 -3.05 -8.95 19.88
C ILE A 166 -4.57 -9.10 20.03
N ALA A 167 -5.07 -10.26 20.47
CA ALA A 167 -6.49 -10.51 20.63
C ALA A 167 -7.14 -9.61 21.70
N ASN A 168 -6.46 -9.36 22.83
CA ASN A 168 -6.92 -8.38 23.82
C ASN A 168 -7.03 -6.98 23.22
N GLU A 169 -5.99 -6.54 22.51
CA GLU A 169 -6.01 -5.23 21.86
C GLU A 169 -7.13 -5.11 20.81
N ILE A 170 -7.42 -6.19 20.09
CA ILE A 170 -8.56 -6.28 19.15
C ILE A 170 -9.89 -6.12 19.88
N LEU A 171 -10.06 -6.73 21.05
CA LEU A 171 -11.30 -6.62 21.83
C LEU A 171 -11.50 -5.22 22.40
N GLU A 172 -10.42 -4.56 22.81
CA GLU A 172 -10.45 -3.22 23.43
C GLU A 172 -10.62 -2.09 22.40
N LYS A 173 -10.00 -2.20 21.23
CA LYS A 173 -9.96 -1.12 20.22
C LYS A 173 -10.94 -1.34 19.08
N ASP A 174 -11.41 -0.24 18.50
CA ASP A 174 -12.10 -0.31 17.21
C ASP A 174 -11.11 -0.61 16.09
N ILE A 175 -11.45 -1.61 15.28
CA ILE A 175 -10.69 -1.99 14.11
C ILE A 175 -11.35 -1.40 12.87
N LYS A 176 -10.56 -0.74 12.02
CA LYS A 176 -11.02 -0.32 10.70
C LYS A 176 -10.95 -1.47 9.70
N GLN A 177 -11.88 -1.49 8.76
CA GLN A 177 -11.87 -2.47 7.68
C GLN A 177 -10.69 -2.21 6.74
N GLY A 178 -9.71 -3.09 6.74
CA GLY A 178 -8.56 -3.02 5.83
C GLY A 178 -8.98 -3.09 4.36
N GLN A 179 -8.20 -2.49 3.49
CA GLN A 179 -8.54 -2.40 2.05
C GLN A 179 -7.55 -3.12 1.14
N ILE A 180 -6.41 -3.58 1.66
CA ILE A 180 -5.41 -4.35 0.90
C ILE A 180 -5.45 -5.83 1.28
N THR A 181 -4.87 -6.69 0.46
CA THR A 181 -4.66 -8.10 0.81
C THR A 181 -3.18 -8.32 1.11
N ILE A 182 -2.86 -8.83 2.30
CA ILE A 182 -1.49 -9.06 2.74
C ILE A 182 -1.21 -10.55 2.79
N SER A 183 -0.23 -11.03 2.02
CA SER A 183 0.14 -12.45 1.99
C SER A 183 0.68 -12.94 3.34
N ASN A 184 0.65 -14.27 3.55
CA ASN A 184 1.21 -14.94 4.73
C ASN A 184 2.65 -15.44 4.50
N ALA A 185 3.32 -15.00 3.43
CA ALA A 185 4.71 -15.39 3.16
C ALA A 185 5.69 -14.69 4.13
N LEU A 186 6.91 -15.22 4.23
CA LEU A 186 7.99 -14.62 5.04
C LEU A 186 8.28 -13.17 4.68
N GLN A 187 8.17 -12.82 3.41
CA GLN A 187 8.13 -11.45 2.93
C GLN A 187 6.70 -11.12 2.53
N TRP A 188 6.11 -10.17 3.20
CA TRP A 188 4.74 -9.77 2.88
C TRP A 188 4.64 -9.16 1.50
N ARG A 189 3.63 -9.61 0.77
CA ARG A 189 3.20 -8.98 -0.47
C ARG A 189 1.87 -8.29 -0.23
N LEU A 190 1.87 -7.01 -0.54
CA LEU A 190 0.67 -6.19 -0.54
C LEU A 190 0.04 -6.31 -1.93
N ASN A 191 -1.16 -6.85 -2.00
CA ASN A 191 -1.93 -6.96 -3.23
C ASN A 191 -3.00 -5.88 -3.28
N TYR A 192 -3.01 -5.12 -4.36
CA TYR A 192 -3.89 -3.97 -4.59
C TYR A 192 -5.03 -4.26 -5.56
N GLY A 193 -5.17 -5.50 -6.01
CA GLY A 193 -6.19 -5.88 -7.01
C GLY A 193 -7.61 -5.49 -6.62
N ARG A 194 -7.94 -5.53 -5.32
CA ARG A 194 -9.21 -5.06 -4.80
C ARG A 194 -9.39 -3.54 -4.99
N ILE A 195 -8.37 -2.77 -4.64
CA ILE A 195 -8.39 -1.29 -4.73
C ILE A 195 -8.49 -0.86 -6.19
N VAL A 196 -7.67 -1.43 -7.07
CA VAL A 196 -7.70 -1.15 -8.51
C VAL A 196 -9.07 -1.45 -9.11
N ARG A 197 -9.72 -2.54 -8.67
CA ARG A 197 -11.02 -2.97 -9.20
C ARG A 197 -12.21 -2.23 -8.59
N TYR A 198 -12.14 -1.91 -7.31
CA TYR A 198 -13.27 -1.39 -6.52
C TYR A 198 -12.96 -0.09 -5.79
N GLY A 199 -11.89 0.61 -6.11
CA GLY A 199 -11.43 1.80 -5.39
C GLY A 199 -12.47 2.91 -5.28
N SER A 200 -13.26 3.12 -6.32
CA SER A 200 -14.37 4.09 -6.29
C SER A 200 -15.46 3.76 -5.25
N LEU A 201 -15.66 2.48 -4.93
CA LEU A 201 -16.60 2.03 -3.89
C LEU A 201 -16.01 2.08 -2.48
N CYS A 202 -14.71 2.37 -2.36
CA CYS A 202 -13.98 2.40 -1.10
C CYS A 202 -13.64 3.83 -0.64
N GLN A 203 -14.03 4.87 -1.37
CA GLN A 203 -13.73 6.28 -1.07
C GLN A 203 -14.18 6.71 0.33
N GLU A 204 -15.33 6.22 0.80
CA GLU A 204 -15.84 6.49 2.15
C GLU A 204 -15.10 5.72 3.25
N ARG A 205 -14.06 4.94 2.90
CA ARG A 205 -13.33 4.04 3.81
C ARG A 205 -11.82 4.27 3.76
N GLY A 206 -11.39 5.54 3.75
CA GLY A 206 -9.98 5.92 3.77
C GLY A 206 -9.20 5.54 2.51
N VAL A 207 -9.88 5.30 1.39
CA VAL A 207 -9.28 5.06 0.07
C VAL A 207 -9.69 6.19 -0.87
N ASN A 208 -8.74 7.03 -1.24
CA ASN A 208 -8.96 8.20 -2.09
C ASN A 208 -8.40 7.93 -3.48
N LYS A 209 -9.27 7.75 -4.46
CA LYS A 209 -8.89 7.63 -5.86
C LYS A 209 -8.60 9.02 -6.42
N LEU A 210 -7.39 9.22 -6.97
CA LEU A 210 -6.87 10.52 -7.38
C LEU A 210 -6.96 10.77 -8.90
N ILE A 211 -7.05 9.68 -9.68
CA ILE A 211 -7.28 9.68 -11.14
C ILE A 211 -8.21 8.54 -11.52
#